data_48fcb5e1c198862e8ea9149cdd365f5d
#
_entry.id   48fcb5e1c198862e8ea9149cdd365f5d
#
_cell.length_a   1.000
_cell.length_b   1.000
_cell.length_c   1.000
_cell.angle_alpha   90.00
_cell.angle_beta   90.00
_cell.angle_gamma   90.00
#
_symmetry.space_group_name_H-M   'P 1'
#
loop_
_entity.id
_entity.type
_entity.pdbx_description
1 polymer ?
#
loop_
_entity_poly.entity_id
_entity_poly.type
_entity_poly.pdbx_seq_one_letter_code
_entity_poly.pdbx_strand_id
1 'polypeptide(L)'
;MSKFAAIRNSKKAVLRNRVAVVAAGIGVTAALGAGVASAADGGLLSLTSGVGKTVSAQADAQVKAATDAKAAAAKAKLVAAKKANAWVKPVEKYVLGSTFGLAGSHWAHKHSGQDFVVPTGTPVKAVHKGTVVKAGPWGGGDGPAYGNAIVIRHDNGMYTQYAHLSAIQVHVGQWVGTGQQIGLSGSTGNSTGPHLHFEVRTGPNYGSGIEPTGFLRAHGDAV
;
A
#
# COMPACT_ATOMS: atom_id res chain seq x y z
N MET A 1 -57.73 7.34 7.35
CA MET A 1 -56.88 7.90 8.43
C MET A 1 -55.44 7.57 8.10
N SER A 2 -54.72 8.60 7.70
CA SER A 2 -53.32 8.56 7.25
C SER A 2 -52.36 8.50 8.45
N LYS A 3 -51.30 7.64 8.39
CA LYS A 3 -50.15 7.78 9.26
C LYS A 3 -48.89 7.66 8.39
N PHE A 4 -48.35 8.81 8.05
CA PHE A 4 -47.00 8.93 7.45
C PHE A 4 -45.96 8.63 8.54
N ALA A 5 -45.10 7.65 8.32
CA ALA A 5 -43.91 7.40 9.13
C ALA A 5 -42.69 8.05 8.41
N ALA A 6 -42.08 9.00 9.08
CA ALA A 6 -40.94 9.75 8.63
C ALA A 6 -39.66 8.86 8.62
N ILE A 7 -39.04 8.75 7.45
CA ILE A 7 -37.74 8.10 7.30
C ILE A 7 -36.64 9.07 7.75
N ARG A 8 -36.01 8.77 8.90
CA ARG A 8 -34.82 9.49 9.37
C ARG A 8 -33.61 9.10 8.51
N ASN A 9 -33.17 10.02 7.69
CA ASN A 9 -31.91 9.96 6.97
C ASN A 9 -30.74 10.11 7.94
N SER A 10 -30.08 9.00 8.34
CA SER A 10 -28.81 9.05 9.07
C SER A 10 -27.67 9.22 8.08
N LYS A 11 -27.15 10.43 7.99
CA LYS A 11 -25.90 10.74 7.27
C LYS A 11 -24.75 10.04 8.00
N LYS A 12 -24.26 8.92 7.48
CA LYS A 12 -23.01 8.31 7.94
C LYS A 12 -21.85 9.23 7.54
N ALA A 13 -21.21 9.81 8.55
CA ALA A 13 -20.00 10.60 8.37
C ALA A 13 -18.88 9.69 7.82
N VAL A 14 -18.42 9.99 6.60
CA VAL A 14 -17.23 9.38 6.03
C VAL A 14 -16.04 9.97 6.76
N LEU A 15 -15.42 9.17 7.64
CA LEU A 15 -14.17 9.52 8.31
C LEU A 15 -13.05 9.49 7.26
N ARG A 16 -12.75 10.64 6.68
CA ARG A 16 -11.55 10.83 5.86
C ARG A 16 -10.36 10.81 6.81
N ASN A 17 -9.57 9.74 6.77
CA ASN A 17 -8.25 9.69 7.39
C ASN A 17 -7.36 10.76 6.75
N ARG A 18 -7.37 11.95 7.34
CA ARG A 18 -6.36 12.97 7.09
C ARG A 18 -5.14 12.56 7.91
N VAL A 19 -4.11 12.08 7.24
CA VAL A 19 -2.77 12.01 7.81
C VAL A 19 -2.39 13.45 8.16
N ALA A 20 -2.54 13.80 9.42
CA ALA A 20 -2.03 15.06 9.94
C ALA A 20 -0.49 14.93 9.95
N VAL A 21 0.16 15.54 9.00
CA VAL A 21 1.58 15.87 9.12
C VAL A 21 1.66 16.90 10.23
N VAL A 22 1.99 16.44 11.43
CA VAL A 22 2.37 17.33 12.53
C VAL A 22 3.73 17.93 12.12
N ALA A 23 3.68 19.10 11.50
CA ALA A 23 4.83 19.98 11.46
C ALA A 23 5.02 20.46 12.90
N ALA A 24 5.93 19.81 13.63
CA ALA A 24 6.43 20.33 14.89
C ALA A 24 7.17 21.62 14.57
N GLY A 25 6.44 22.72 14.56
CA GLY A 25 7.01 24.05 14.59
C GLY A 25 7.74 24.19 15.92
N ILE A 26 9.06 24.06 15.91
CA ILE A 26 9.87 24.47 17.04
C ILE A 26 9.80 26.00 17.08
N GLY A 27 8.83 26.47 17.85
CA GLY A 27 8.76 27.89 18.23
C GLY A 27 9.95 28.21 19.12
N VAL A 28 10.99 28.81 18.56
CA VAL A 28 12.03 29.43 19.35
C VAL A 28 11.44 30.74 19.89
N THR A 29 10.86 30.68 21.08
CA THR A 29 10.64 31.87 21.89
C THR A 29 11.99 32.25 22.43
N ALA A 30 12.66 33.19 21.77
CA ALA A 30 13.78 33.92 22.35
C ALA A 30 13.22 34.77 23.50
N ALA A 31 13.26 34.23 24.71
CA ALA A 31 13.07 35.02 25.91
C ALA A 31 14.33 35.87 26.10
N LEU A 32 14.34 37.03 25.47
CA LEU A 32 15.27 38.11 25.84
C LEU A 32 14.77 38.66 27.16
N GLY A 33 15.19 38.02 28.25
CA GLY A 33 15.06 38.57 29.58
C GLY A 33 15.95 39.81 29.69
N ALA A 34 15.31 40.98 29.60
CA ALA A 34 15.95 42.24 29.92
C ALA A 34 16.20 42.31 31.42
N GLY A 35 17.38 41.88 31.84
CA GLY A 35 17.97 42.16 33.16
C GLY A 35 19.18 43.03 32.95
N VAL A 36 19.02 44.36 32.77
CA VAL A 36 20.10 45.31 32.84
C VAL A 36 20.34 45.66 34.31
N ALA A 37 21.26 44.92 34.96
CA ALA A 37 21.90 45.40 36.16
C ALA A 37 23.12 46.19 35.72
N SER A 38 23.11 47.50 35.98
CA SER A 38 24.22 48.39 35.77
C SER A 38 25.34 48.03 36.75
N ALA A 39 26.46 47.54 36.21
CA ALA A 39 27.75 47.56 36.92
C ALA A 39 28.80 48.11 35.95
N ALA A 40 29.37 49.15 36.36
CA ALA A 40 30.46 49.89 35.67
C ALA A 40 31.70 48.99 35.57
N ASP A 41 32.49 49.33 34.51
CA ASP A 41 33.86 48.92 34.23
C ASP A 41 34.14 47.49 33.72
N GLY A 42 34.53 47.45 32.47
CA GLY A 42 35.47 46.47 31.90
C GLY A 42 34.92 45.13 31.46
N GLY A 43 33.74 44.69 31.92
CA GLY A 43 33.21 43.32 31.66
C GLY A 43 32.29 43.18 30.44
N LEU A 44 31.78 44.26 29.86
CA LEU A 44 30.72 44.22 28.86
C LEU A 44 31.17 43.66 27.50
N LEU A 45 32.43 43.93 27.12
CA LEU A 45 33.00 43.43 25.85
C LEU A 45 33.27 41.94 25.86
N SER A 46 33.55 41.35 27.03
CA SER A 46 33.74 39.89 27.19
C SER A 46 32.44 39.13 27.15
N LEU A 47 31.36 39.68 27.70
CA LEU A 47 30.03 39.09 27.69
C LEU A 47 29.40 39.09 26.27
N THR A 48 29.58 40.19 25.52
CA THR A 48 29.06 40.31 24.17
C THR A 48 29.75 39.36 23.19
N SER A 49 31.07 39.12 23.34
CA SER A 49 31.79 38.14 22.50
C SER A 49 31.40 36.70 22.79
N GLY A 50 31.07 36.36 24.03
CA GLY A 50 30.59 35.05 24.43
C GLY A 50 29.18 34.75 23.89
N VAL A 51 28.28 35.72 24.02
CA VAL A 51 26.89 35.59 23.51
C VAL A 51 26.88 35.49 21.98
N GLY A 52 27.72 36.28 21.27
CA GLY A 52 27.84 36.18 19.82
C GLY A 52 28.26 34.78 19.33
N LYS A 53 29.23 34.15 20.00
CA LYS A 53 29.71 32.81 19.67
C LYS A 53 28.65 31.72 19.95
N THR A 54 27.90 31.85 21.04
CA THR A 54 26.82 30.87 21.36
C THR A 54 25.64 31.00 20.41
N VAL A 55 25.27 32.21 20.01
CA VAL A 55 24.19 32.46 19.05
C VAL A 55 24.57 31.92 17.66
N SER A 56 25.83 32.17 17.20
CA SER A 56 26.26 31.60 15.91
C SER A 56 26.35 30.09 15.93
N ALA A 57 26.88 29.47 16.98
CA ALA A 57 26.93 28.03 17.13
C ALA A 57 25.51 27.40 17.16
N GLN A 58 24.55 28.08 17.79
CA GLN A 58 23.17 27.65 17.82
C GLN A 58 22.48 27.78 16.44
N ALA A 59 22.77 28.86 15.71
CA ALA A 59 22.28 29.06 14.34
C ALA A 59 22.86 27.99 13.39
N ASP A 60 24.15 27.71 13.47
CA ASP A 60 24.81 26.65 12.68
C ASP A 60 24.24 25.26 12.99
N ALA A 61 23.98 24.95 14.27
CA ALA A 61 23.35 23.72 14.68
C ALA A 61 21.92 23.58 14.14
N GLN A 62 21.15 24.69 14.12
CA GLN A 62 19.80 24.70 13.55
C GLN A 62 19.81 24.52 12.03
N VAL A 63 20.74 25.18 11.33
CA VAL A 63 20.90 25.00 9.87
C VAL A 63 21.31 23.59 9.56
N LYS A 64 22.23 23.00 10.32
CA LYS A 64 22.64 21.62 10.16
C LYS A 64 21.47 20.66 10.43
N ALA A 65 20.71 20.84 11.51
CA ALA A 65 19.53 20.02 11.83
C ALA A 65 18.46 20.14 10.73
N ALA A 66 18.22 21.32 10.19
CA ALA A 66 17.27 21.52 9.10
C ALA A 66 17.72 20.82 7.79
N THR A 67 19.00 20.89 7.47
CA THR A 67 19.58 20.18 6.31
C THR A 67 19.51 18.66 6.47
N ASP A 68 19.86 18.16 7.65
CA ASP A 68 19.81 16.72 7.95
C ASP A 68 18.34 16.21 7.90
N ALA A 69 17.40 16.97 8.45
CA ALA A 69 15.97 16.65 8.38
C ALA A 69 15.44 16.64 6.93
N LYS A 70 15.85 17.61 6.11
CA LYS A 70 15.48 17.68 4.69
C LYS A 70 16.06 16.48 3.90
N ALA A 71 17.30 16.11 4.17
CA ALA A 71 17.95 14.95 3.56
C ALA A 71 17.25 13.65 3.97
N ALA A 72 16.92 13.49 5.26
CA ALA A 72 16.18 12.33 5.76
C ALA A 72 14.78 12.23 5.14
N ALA A 73 14.07 13.34 5.03
CA ALA A 73 12.74 13.39 4.38
C ALA A 73 12.82 13.04 2.89
N ALA A 74 13.84 13.52 2.17
CA ALA A 74 14.07 13.18 0.77
C ALA A 74 14.36 11.67 0.60
N LYS A 75 15.22 11.10 1.46
CA LYS A 75 15.52 9.67 1.47
C LYS A 75 14.28 8.84 1.78
N ALA A 76 13.48 9.23 2.77
CA ALA A 76 12.23 8.55 3.10
C ALA A 76 11.22 8.58 1.93
N LYS A 77 11.12 9.72 1.24
CA LYS A 77 10.27 9.85 0.04
C LYS A 77 10.72 8.93 -1.10
N LEU A 78 12.02 8.81 -1.34
CA LEU A 78 12.56 7.90 -2.36
C LEU A 78 12.29 6.43 -2.01
N VAL A 79 12.49 6.03 -0.75
CA VAL A 79 12.18 4.68 -0.27
C VAL A 79 10.70 4.37 -0.40
N ALA A 80 9.82 5.31 -0.02
CA ALA A 80 8.38 5.17 -0.15
C ALA A 80 7.96 5.05 -1.63
N ALA A 81 8.54 5.86 -2.53
CA ALA A 81 8.28 5.78 -3.96
C ALA A 81 8.74 4.45 -4.56
N LYS A 82 9.93 3.96 -4.19
CA LYS A 82 10.43 2.66 -4.60
C LYS A 82 9.50 1.53 -4.14
N LYS A 83 9.06 1.55 -2.88
CA LYS A 83 8.11 0.57 -2.34
C LYS A 83 6.75 0.64 -3.06
N ALA A 84 6.23 1.82 -3.35
CA ALA A 84 4.97 2.00 -4.05
C ALA A 84 5.01 1.48 -5.49
N ASN A 85 6.18 1.50 -6.14
CA ASN A 85 6.39 1.02 -7.51
C ASN A 85 6.93 -0.42 -7.58
N ALA A 86 7.20 -1.07 -6.46
CA ALA A 86 7.64 -2.45 -6.43
C ALA A 86 6.48 -3.40 -6.82
N TRP A 87 6.84 -4.59 -7.28
CA TRP A 87 5.96 -5.74 -7.32
C TRP A 87 6.24 -6.58 -6.08
N VAL A 88 5.21 -7.21 -5.52
CA VAL A 88 5.32 -8.03 -4.31
C VAL A 88 4.50 -9.31 -4.49
N LYS A 89 4.83 -10.36 -3.75
CA LYS A 89 4.05 -11.60 -3.77
C LYS A 89 2.63 -11.38 -3.25
N PRO A 90 1.66 -12.13 -3.81
CA PRO A 90 0.25 -11.96 -3.46
C PRO A 90 -0.11 -12.48 -2.07
N VAL A 91 0.65 -13.44 -1.55
CA VAL A 91 0.47 -14.06 -0.22
C VAL A 91 1.82 -14.31 0.44
N GLU A 92 1.82 -14.40 1.77
CA GLU A 92 3.00 -14.77 2.56
C GLU A 92 2.93 -16.26 2.95
N LYS A 93 4.10 -16.89 3.21
CA LYS A 93 4.22 -18.26 3.77
C LYS A 93 3.36 -19.29 3.01
N TYR A 94 3.65 -19.47 1.75
CA TYR A 94 2.94 -20.38 0.84
C TYR A 94 3.82 -21.57 0.44
N VAL A 95 3.15 -22.60 -0.14
CA VAL A 95 3.78 -23.62 -0.98
C VAL A 95 3.30 -23.41 -2.41
N LEU A 96 4.19 -23.51 -3.40
CA LEU A 96 3.78 -23.48 -4.81
C LEU A 96 3.02 -24.75 -5.16
N GLY A 97 1.80 -24.57 -5.66
CA GLY A 97 0.93 -25.64 -6.17
C GLY A 97 1.03 -25.78 -7.69
N SER A 98 -0.12 -25.93 -8.36
CA SER A 98 -0.19 -26.10 -9.82
C SER A 98 0.41 -24.91 -10.54
N THR A 99 1.26 -25.19 -11.52
CA THR A 99 1.99 -24.17 -12.28
C THR A 99 1.22 -23.74 -13.53
N PHE A 100 1.53 -22.54 -14.03
CA PHE A 100 1.01 -22.04 -15.29
C PHE A 100 1.29 -23.02 -16.45
N GLY A 101 0.29 -23.23 -17.30
CA GLY A 101 0.40 -24.11 -18.48
C GLY A 101 0.33 -25.61 -18.20
N LEU A 102 0.18 -26.03 -16.93
CA LEU A 102 0.01 -27.44 -16.59
C LEU A 102 -1.24 -28.00 -17.25
N ALA A 103 -1.09 -29.16 -17.93
CA ALA A 103 -2.20 -29.90 -18.50
C ALA A 103 -2.81 -30.85 -17.47
N GLY A 104 -4.13 -31.10 -17.57
CA GLY A 104 -4.84 -32.02 -16.69
C GLY A 104 -6.34 -31.94 -16.86
N SER A 105 -7.06 -32.90 -16.27
CA SER A 105 -8.53 -33.01 -16.39
C SER A 105 -9.31 -31.97 -15.55
N HIS A 106 -8.63 -31.24 -14.68
CA HIS A 106 -9.24 -30.19 -13.86
C HIS A 106 -9.50 -28.88 -14.61
N TRP A 107 -8.87 -28.70 -15.77
CA TRP A 107 -8.98 -27.47 -16.57
C TRP A 107 -9.55 -27.78 -17.95
N ALA A 108 -10.38 -26.87 -18.46
CA ALA A 108 -10.93 -27.00 -19.81
C ALA A 108 -9.83 -26.97 -20.91
N HIS A 109 -8.70 -26.31 -20.62
CA HIS A 109 -7.52 -26.24 -21.49
C HIS A 109 -6.26 -26.57 -20.69
N LYS A 110 -5.51 -25.55 -20.29
CA LYS A 110 -4.34 -25.62 -19.41
C LYS A 110 -4.56 -24.72 -18.21
N HIS A 111 -3.81 -24.96 -17.14
CA HIS A 111 -3.86 -24.12 -15.95
C HIS A 111 -3.44 -22.68 -16.31
N SER A 112 -4.32 -21.71 -16.01
CA SER A 112 -4.20 -20.32 -16.50
C SER A 112 -3.35 -19.42 -15.61
N GLY A 113 -2.88 -19.93 -14.46
CA GLY A 113 -2.11 -19.15 -13.49
C GLY A 113 -1.12 -19.98 -12.68
N GLN A 114 -0.72 -19.43 -11.55
CA GLN A 114 0.07 -20.11 -10.52
C GLN A 114 -0.77 -20.25 -9.26
N ASP A 115 -0.81 -21.45 -8.71
CA ASP A 115 -1.46 -21.68 -7.42
C ASP A 115 -0.47 -21.48 -6.27
N PHE A 116 -0.92 -20.74 -5.25
CA PHE A 116 -0.23 -20.54 -3.98
C PHE A 116 -1.06 -21.26 -2.90
N VAL A 117 -0.57 -22.40 -2.45
CA VAL A 117 -1.25 -23.21 -1.41
C VAL A 117 -1.07 -22.51 -0.07
N VAL A 118 -2.20 -22.08 0.48
CA VAL A 118 -2.31 -21.36 1.76
C VAL A 118 -3.63 -21.73 2.43
N PRO A 119 -3.74 -21.67 3.76
CA PRO A 119 -5.01 -21.87 4.47
C PRO A 119 -6.08 -20.87 4.01
N THR A 120 -7.36 -21.28 4.09
CA THR A 120 -8.50 -20.37 3.93
C THR A 120 -8.38 -19.23 4.94
N GLY A 121 -8.65 -17.98 4.49
CA GLY A 121 -8.58 -16.78 5.32
C GLY A 121 -7.20 -16.13 5.36
N THR A 122 -6.21 -16.62 4.60
CA THR A 122 -4.91 -15.96 4.47
C THR A 122 -5.09 -14.62 3.74
N PRO A 123 -4.49 -13.52 4.25
CA PRO A 123 -4.54 -12.22 3.59
C PRO A 123 -3.94 -12.25 2.19
N VAL A 124 -4.74 -11.84 1.19
CA VAL A 124 -4.32 -11.68 -0.21
C VAL A 124 -4.05 -10.21 -0.49
N LYS A 125 -2.89 -9.92 -1.08
CA LYS A 125 -2.39 -8.56 -1.33
C LYS A 125 -2.37 -8.25 -2.83
N ALA A 126 -2.62 -6.99 -3.18
CA ALA A 126 -2.35 -6.49 -4.52
C ALA A 126 -0.84 -6.53 -4.78
N VAL A 127 -0.39 -7.26 -5.79
CA VAL A 127 1.05 -7.41 -6.10
C VAL A 127 1.68 -6.11 -6.58
N HIS A 128 0.89 -5.19 -7.09
CA HIS A 128 1.30 -3.85 -7.51
C HIS A 128 0.11 -2.90 -7.40
N LYS A 129 0.39 -1.60 -7.35
CA LYS A 129 -0.65 -0.56 -7.34
C LYS A 129 -1.49 -0.62 -8.62
N GLY A 130 -2.77 -0.25 -8.50
CA GLY A 130 -3.65 -0.27 -9.67
C GLY A 130 -5.10 0.05 -9.33
N THR A 131 -5.98 -0.16 -10.30
CA THR A 131 -7.42 0.01 -10.15
C THR A 131 -8.12 -1.33 -10.32
N VAL A 132 -9.02 -1.66 -9.41
CA VAL A 132 -9.86 -2.85 -9.50
C VAL A 132 -10.81 -2.70 -10.68
N VAL A 133 -10.74 -3.62 -11.65
CA VAL A 133 -11.59 -3.61 -12.85
C VAL A 133 -12.67 -4.69 -12.83
N LYS A 134 -12.46 -5.76 -12.05
CA LYS A 134 -13.47 -6.79 -11.78
C LYS A 134 -13.38 -7.19 -10.31
N ALA A 135 -14.52 -7.46 -9.67
CA ALA A 135 -14.62 -8.02 -8.32
C ALA A 135 -15.99 -8.66 -8.12
N GLY A 136 -16.03 -9.92 -7.72
CA GLY A 136 -17.31 -10.60 -7.49
C GLY A 136 -17.21 -12.10 -7.60
N PRO A 137 -18.36 -12.80 -7.41
CA PRO A 137 -18.49 -14.22 -7.71
C PRO A 137 -18.34 -14.49 -9.21
N TRP A 138 -18.21 -15.76 -9.57
CA TRP A 138 -18.08 -16.19 -10.95
C TRP A 138 -16.90 -15.55 -11.69
N GLY A 139 -15.77 -15.43 -10.98
CA GLY A 139 -14.56 -14.85 -11.53
C GLY A 139 -14.63 -13.34 -11.77
N GLY A 140 -15.63 -12.66 -11.17
CA GLY A 140 -15.93 -11.28 -11.53
C GLY A 140 -16.40 -11.11 -12.99
N GLY A 141 -16.90 -12.19 -13.60
CA GLY A 141 -17.32 -12.25 -15.01
C GLY A 141 -16.43 -13.11 -15.92
N ASP A 142 -15.35 -13.71 -15.40
CA ASP A 142 -14.47 -14.62 -16.17
C ASP A 142 -14.95 -16.09 -16.14
N GLY A 143 -15.93 -16.40 -15.32
CA GLY A 143 -16.57 -17.72 -15.26
C GLY A 143 -16.60 -18.32 -13.87
N PRO A 144 -17.52 -19.31 -13.64
CA PRO A 144 -17.78 -19.90 -12.33
C PRO A 144 -16.59 -20.66 -11.75
N ALA A 145 -15.70 -21.16 -12.60
CA ALA A 145 -14.52 -21.91 -12.16
C ALA A 145 -13.62 -21.10 -11.22
N TYR A 146 -13.50 -19.80 -11.40
CA TYR A 146 -12.69 -18.92 -10.54
C TYR A 146 -13.31 -18.65 -9.16
N GLY A 147 -14.60 -18.94 -8.95
CA GLY A 147 -15.30 -18.60 -7.72
C GLY A 147 -15.34 -17.08 -7.48
N ASN A 148 -15.06 -16.65 -6.26
CA ASN A 148 -14.90 -15.23 -5.95
C ASN A 148 -13.53 -14.76 -6.44
N ALA A 149 -13.48 -13.71 -7.26
CA ALA A 149 -12.25 -13.22 -7.82
C ALA A 149 -12.19 -11.68 -7.91
N ILE A 150 -10.97 -11.18 -8.03
CA ILE A 150 -10.63 -9.77 -8.23
C ILE A 150 -9.69 -9.68 -9.43
N VAL A 151 -9.90 -8.68 -10.30
CA VAL A 151 -8.94 -8.32 -11.36
C VAL A 151 -8.54 -6.87 -11.16
N ILE A 152 -7.22 -6.63 -11.17
CA ILE A 152 -6.62 -5.29 -11.02
C ILE A 152 -5.90 -4.94 -12.32
N ARG A 153 -6.15 -3.72 -12.83
CA ARG A 153 -5.36 -3.10 -13.90
C ARG A 153 -4.27 -2.24 -13.30
N HIS A 154 -3.03 -2.49 -13.69
CA HIS A 154 -1.84 -1.76 -13.25
C HIS A 154 -1.48 -0.62 -14.21
N ASP A 155 -0.63 0.30 -13.77
CA ASP A 155 -0.23 1.48 -14.52
C ASP A 155 0.70 1.17 -15.72
N ASN A 156 1.33 0.00 -15.73
CA ASN A 156 2.12 -0.51 -16.87
C ASN A 156 1.27 -1.23 -17.93
N GLY A 157 -0.06 -1.20 -17.82
CA GLY A 157 -0.99 -1.85 -18.75
C GLY A 157 -1.22 -3.34 -18.51
N MET A 158 -0.52 -3.94 -17.56
CA MET A 158 -0.74 -5.34 -17.14
C MET A 158 -1.95 -5.47 -16.22
N TYR A 159 -2.45 -6.70 -16.10
CA TYR A 159 -3.54 -7.06 -15.19
C TYR A 159 -3.10 -8.22 -14.31
N THR A 160 -3.68 -8.29 -13.11
CA THR A 160 -3.56 -9.47 -12.25
C THR A 160 -4.92 -9.93 -11.77
N GLN A 161 -5.10 -11.27 -11.70
CA GLN A 161 -6.30 -11.88 -11.13
C GLN A 161 -5.94 -12.66 -9.87
N TYR A 162 -6.86 -12.60 -8.92
CA TYR A 162 -6.82 -13.28 -7.62
C TYR A 162 -8.13 -14.04 -7.47
N ALA A 163 -8.09 -15.37 -7.46
CA ALA A 163 -9.30 -16.21 -7.49
C ALA A 163 -9.39 -17.18 -6.32
N HIS A 164 -10.50 -17.93 -6.26
CA HIS A 164 -10.92 -18.85 -5.20
C HIS A 164 -11.07 -18.21 -3.81
N LEU A 165 -11.30 -16.89 -3.76
CA LEU A 165 -11.33 -16.12 -2.52
C LEU A 165 -12.51 -16.51 -1.62
N SER A 166 -12.28 -16.54 -0.30
CA SER A 166 -13.35 -16.65 0.70
C SER A 166 -14.03 -15.30 0.94
N ALA A 167 -13.29 -14.18 0.80
CA ALA A 167 -13.81 -12.83 0.96
C ALA A 167 -13.14 -11.83 0.01
N ILE A 168 -13.95 -10.94 -0.58
CA ILE A 168 -13.51 -9.79 -1.37
C ILE A 168 -13.64 -8.56 -0.49
N GLN A 169 -12.58 -7.75 -0.39
CA GLN A 169 -12.50 -6.57 0.50
C GLN A 169 -12.36 -5.25 -0.27
N VAL A 170 -12.51 -5.32 -1.58
CA VAL A 170 -12.43 -4.18 -2.50
C VAL A 170 -13.61 -4.20 -3.48
N HIS A 171 -13.83 -3.11 -4.20
CA HIS A 171 -14.90 -2.99 -5.19
C HIS A 171 -14.37 -2.46 -6.52
N VAL A 172 -15.12 -2.69 -7.59
CA VAL A 172 -14.78 -2.17 -8.93
C VAL A 172 -14.65 -0.66 -8.92
N GLY A 173 -13.62 -0.13 -9.56
CA GLY A 173 -13.26 1.29 -9.58
C GLY A 173 -12.38 1.73 -8.38
N GLN A 174 -12.18 0.89 -7.38
CA GLN A 174 -11.31 1.22 -6.25
C GLN A 174 -9.84 1.20 -6.67
N TRP A 175 -9.10 2.26 -6.31
CA TRP A 175 -7.64 2.26 -6.38
C TRP A 175 -7.04 1.51 -5.19
N VAL A 176 -6.01 0.71 -5.44
CA VAL A 176 -5.27 -0.04 -4.43
C VAL A 176 -3.77 0.19 -4.58
N GLY A 177 -3.07 0.26 -3.44
CA GLY A 177 -1.60 0.37 -3.39
C GLY A 177 -0.91 -0.99 -3.42
N THR A 178 0.37 -1.01 -3.81
CA THR A 178 1.23 -2.20 -3.72
C THR A 178 1.25 -2.76 -2.30
N GLY A 179 0.99 -4.05 -2.15
CA GLY A 179 0.95 -4.75 -0.87
C GLY A 179 -0.33 -4.48 -0.04
N GLN A 180 -1.29 -3.73 -0.56
CA GLN A 180 -2.58 -3.53 0.10
C GLN A 180 -3.37 -4.84 0.12
N GLN A 181 -3.93 -5.20 1.28
CA GLN A 181 -4.85 -6.33 1.38
C GLN A 181 -6.13 -6.04 0.58
N ILE A 182 -6.53 -7.00 -0.25
CA ILE A 182 -7.68 -6.88 -1.17
C ILE A 182 -8.73 -7.96 -0.94
N GLY A 183 -8.37 -9.04 -0.24
CA GLY A 183 -9.27 -10.15 0.06
C GLY A 183 -8.62 -11.18 0.96
N LEU A 184 -9.31 -12.31 1.11
CA LEU A 184 -8.84 -13.48 1.85
C LEU A 184 -8.89 -14.71 0.94
N SER A 185 -7.85 -15.55 0.99
CA SER A 185 -7.81 -16.84 0.27
C SER A 185 -8.94 -17.76 0.69
N GLY A 186 -9.28 -18.70 -0.17
CA GLY A 186 -10.36 -19.64 0.09
C GLY A 186 -10.26 -20.90 -0.76
N SER A 187 -11.44 -21.44 -1.13
CA SER A 187 -11.59 -22.61 -1.99
C SER A 187 -12.92 -22.53 -2.76
N THR A 188 -13.34 -21.32 -3.16
CA THR A 188 -14.58 -21.12 -3.93
C THR A 188 -14.37 -21.45 -5.42
N GLY A 189 -15.44 -21.78 -6.14
CA GLY A 189 -15.36 -22.18 -7.54
C GLY A 189 -14.85 -23.62 -7.74
N ASN A 190 -14.13 -23.86 -8.84
CA ASN A 190 -13.52 -25.17 -9.14
C ASN A 190 -12.16 -25.30 -8.45
N SER A 191 -12.17 -25.73 -7.19
CA SER A 191 -10.99 -25.84 -6.34
C SER A 191 -10.96 -27.18 -5.63
N THR A 192 -9.80 -27.81 -5.57
CA THR A 192 -9.58 -29.09 -4.86
C THR A 192 -9.18 -28.93 -3.40
N GLY A 193 -8.96 -27.69 -2.94
CA GLY A 193 -8.58 -27.38 -1.57
C GLY A 193 -8.15 -25.91 -1.41
N PRO A 194 -7.88 -25.45 -0.19
CA PRO A 194 -7.56 -24.06 0.07
C PRO A 194 -6.28 -23.61 -0.65
N HIS A 195 -6.38 -22.59 -1.50
CA HIS A 195 -5.26 -21.94 -2.17
C HIS A 195 -5.67 -20.56 -2.73
N LEU A 196 -4.73 -19.79 -3.18
CA LEU A 196 -4.92 -18.65 -4.05
C LEU A 196 -4.51 -19.05 -5.46
N HIS A 197 -5.42 -18.98 -6.42
CA HIS A 197 -5.08 -19.00 -7.84
C HIS A 197 -4.74 -17.57 -8.29
N PHE A 198 -3.56 -17.39 -8.86
CA PHE A 198 -3.04 -16.07 -9.24
C PHE A 198 -2.63 -16.05 -10.70
N GLU A 199 -3.07 -15.03 -11.44
CA GLU A 199 -2.68 -14.83 -12.83
C GLU A 199 -2.05 -13.45 -13.04
N VAL A 200 -1.08 -13.39 -13.96
CA VAL A 200 -0.62 -12.16 -14.62
C VAL A 200 -1.13 -12.19 -16.05
N ARG A 201 -1.70 -11.09 -16.50
CA ARG A 201 -2.41 -11.01 -17.78
C ARG A 201 -2.00 -9.77 -18.58
N THR A 202 -2.05 -9.88 -19.91
CA THR A 202 -1.89 -8.74 -20.84
C THR A 202 -3.21 -8.03 -21.14
N GLY A 203 -4.35 -8.55 -20.65
CA GLY A 203 -5.67 -7.99 -20.82
C GLY A 203 -6.61 -8.34 -19.65
N PRO A 204 -7.81 -7.73 -19.59
CA PRO A 204 -8.71 -7.91 -18.44
C PRO A 204 -9.42 -9.27 -18.41
N ASN A 205 -9.43 -10.02 -19.52
CA ASN A 205 -10.25 -11.20 -19.69
C ASN A 205 -9.43 -12.51 -19.65
N TYR A 206 -10.11 -13.59 -19.36
CA TYR A 206 -9.58 -14.95 -19.47
C TYR A 206 -8.88 -15.19 -20.82
N GLY A 207 -7.81 -15.98 -20.81
CA GLY A 207 -7.04 -16.35 -22.00
C GLY A 207 -5.88 -15.38 -22.34
N SER A 208 -5.72 -14.29 -21.60
CA SER A 208 -4.61 -13.33 -21.75
C SER A 208 -3.46 -13.54 -20.74
N GLY A 209 -3.44 -14.71 -20.06
CA GLY A 209 -2.45 -15.05 -19.04
C GLY A 209 -1.04 -15.26 -19.59
N ILE A 210 -0.05 -14.86 -18.80
CA ILE A 210 1.37 -15.16 -18.98
C ILE A 210 1.91 -15.84 -17.72
N GLU A 211 3.10 -16.45 -17.79
CA GLU A 211 3.69 -17.17 -16.66
C GLU A 211 3.95 -16.21 -15.46
N PRO A 212 3.27 -16.41 -14.30
CA PRO A 212 3.28 -15.42 -13.24
C PRO A 212 4.57 -15.36 -12.43
N THR A 213 5.22 -16.51 -12.17
CA THR A 213 6.39 -16.55 -11.27
C THR A 213 7.61 -15.92 -11.93
N GLY A 214 7.83 -16.18 -13.21
CA GLY A 214 8.88 -15.53 -14.00
C GLY A 214 8.64 -14.04 -14.13
N PHE A 215 7.37 -13.62 -14.31
CA PHE A 215 7.03 -12.21 -14.33
C PHE A 215 7.38 -11.52 -13.01
N LEU A 216 6.98 -12.10 -11.86
CA LEU A 216 7.27 -11.52 -10.54
C LEU A 216 8.77 -11.48 -10.26
N ARG A 217 9.52 -12.54 -10.60
CA ARG A 217 11.00 -12.55 -10.46
C ARG A 217 11.68 -11.48 -11.31
N ALA A 218 11.21 -11.28 -12.55
CA ALA A 218 11.73 -10.22 -13.42
C ALA A 218 11.48 -8.81 -12.85
N HIS A 219 10.48 -8.66 -11.98
CA HIS A 219 10.15 -7.41 -11.30
C HIS A 219 10.70 -7.31 -9.86
N GLY A 220 11.61 -8.23 -9.49
CA GLY A 220 12.39 -8.17 -8.25
C GLY A 220 11.74 -8.85 -7.05
N ASP A 221 10.69 -9.65 -7.23
CA ASP A 221 10.12 -10.47 -6.16
C ASP A 221 10.60 -11.93 -6.26
N ALA A 222 11.08 -12.47 -5.15
CA ALA A 222 11.48 -13.88 -5.03
C ALA A 222 10.26 -14.76 -4.74
N VAL A 223 9.59 -15.27 -5.77
CA VAL A 223 8.53 -16.28 -5.70
C VAL A 223 9.06 -17.67 -6.05
#